data_d94b80c4922eebb457ee1cbf99e40942
#
_entry.id   d94b80c4922eebb457ee1cbf99e40942
#
_cell.length_a   1.000
_cell.length_b   1.000
_cell.length_c   1.000
_cell.angle_alpha   90.00
_cell.angle_beta   90.00
_cell.angle_gamma   90.00
#
_symmetry.space_group_name_H-M   'P 1'
#
loop_
_entity.id
_entity.type
_entity.pdbx_description
1 polymer ?
#
loop_
_entity_poly.entity_id
_entity_poly.type
_entity_poly.pdbx_seq_one_letter_code
_entity_poly.pdbx_strand_id
1 'polypeptide(L)'
;MKAMCKELGRLAQGYGDYEGTNTIKFLTHHEIKCIPQDRAIAHARIVVDFRPQKDDPNRVRITVGGNLIGTPEELTTRTADLTTSKLLWNSTISTPGARCTAADAKDFYLNTPLHHPEYMQMAIKLIPEEIIQ
;
A
#
# COMPACT_ATOMS: atom_id res chain seq x y z
N MET A 1 -2.32 -16.77 9.15
CA MET A 1 -2.99 -17.00 7.87
C MET A 1 -4.03 -15.92 7.58
N LYS A 2 -5.11 -15.80 8.36
CA LYS A 2 -6.24 -14.86 8.14
C LYS A 2 -5.85 -13.39 7.85
N ALA A 3 -4.89 -12.83 8.57
CA ALA A 3 -4.41 -11.45 8.34
C ALA A 3 -3.67 -11.31 6.99
N MET A 4 -3.01 -12.37 6.53
CA MET A 4 -2.35 -12.39 5.21
C MET A 4 -3.37 -12.45 4.07
N CYS A 5 -4.43 -13.27 4.21
CA CYS A 5 -5.54 -13.32 3.24
C CYS A 5 -6.21 -11.95 3.12
N LYS A 6 -6.45 -11.26 4.24
CA LYS A 6 -7.03 -9.91 4.24
C LYS A 6 -6.15 -8.91 3.50
N GLU A 7 -4.83 -8.89 3.76
CA GLU A 7 -3.93 -7.91 3.13
C GLU A 7 -3.75 -8.21 1.63
N LEU A 8 -3.50 -9.45 1.25
CA LEU A 8 -3.39 -9.83 -0.17
C LEU A 8 -4.72 -9.65 -0.90
N GLY A 9 -5.84 -10.07 -0.30
CA GLY A 9 -7.16 -9.87 -0.90
C GLY A 9 -7.46 -8.39 -1.11
N ARG A 10 -7.16 -7.53 -0.14
CA ARG A 10 -7.31 -6.07 -0.28
C ARG A 10 -6.51 -5.51 -1.47
N LEU A 11 -5.30 -5.98 -1.67
CA LEU A 11 -4.44 -5.53 -2.78
C LEU A 11 -4.84 -6.15 -4.14
N ALA A 12 -5.41 -7.34 -4.13
CA ALA A 12 -5.87 -8.05 -5.32
C ALA A 12 -7.39 -7.85 -5.55
N GLN A 13 -8.11 -8.92 -5.82
CA GLN A 13 -9.52 -8.92 -6.22
C GLN A 13 -10.51 -8.88 -5.05
N GLY A 14 -10.04 -8.95 -3.83
CA GLY A 14 -10.84 -9.04 -2.62
C GLY A 14 -10.66 -10.36 -1.89
N TYR A 15 -11.26 -10.48 -0.71
CA TYR A 15 -11.29 -11.69 0.10
C TYR A 15 -12.47 -11.66 1.07
N GLY A 16 -13.37 -12.64 0.98
CA GLY A 16 -14.60 -12.67 1.76
C GLY A 16 -15.46 -11.43 1.47
N ASP A 17 -15.82 -10.69 2.52
CA ASP A 17 -16.61 -9.45 2.42
C ASP A 17 -15.77 -8.19 2.12
N TYR A 18 -14.46 -8.34 1.92
CA TYR A 18 -13.56 -7.22 1.64
C TYR A 18 -13.37 -7.04 0.14
N GLU A 19 -13.73 -5.86 -0.36
CA GLU A 19 -13.42 -5.47 -1.75
C GLU A 19 -11.92 -5.31 -1.95
N GLY A 20 -11.44 -5.75 -3.11
CA GLY A 20 -10.06 -5.57 -3.55
C GLY A 20 -9.85 -4.24 -4.26
N THR A 21 -8.64 -3.74 -4.20
CA THR A 21 -8.24 -2.52 -4.92
C THR A 21 -7.69 -2.81 -6.33
N ASN A 22 -7.50 -4.08 -6.69
CA ASN A 22 -6.87 -4.51 -7.93
C ASN A 22 -5.49 -3.85 -8.19
N THR A 23 -4.78 -3.52 -7.11
CA THR A 23 -3.44 -2.90 -7.16
C THR A 23 -2.38 -3.90 -7.60
N ILE A 24 -2.58 -5.19 -7.30
CA ILE A 24 -1.67 -6.27 -7.71
C ILE A 24 -2.40 -7.30 -8.54
N LYS A 25 -1.65 -7.88 -9.49
CA LYS A 25 -2.09 -9.02 -10.29
C LYS A 25 -1.09 -10.16 -10.14
N PHE A 26 -1.56 -11.36 -9.90
CA PHE A 26 -0.73 -12.55 -9.94
C PHE A 26 -0.49 -12.96 -11.40
N LEU A 27 0.77 -13.17 -11.74
CA LEU A 27 1.15 -13.57 -13.09
C LEU A 27 1.17 -15.09 -13.23
N THR A 28 0.63 -15.57 -14.33
CA THR A 28 0.76 -16.97 -14.74
C THR A 28 2.18 -17.29 -15.14
N HIS A 29 2.53 -18.58 -15.18
CA HIS A 29 3.85 -19.04 -15.62
C HIS A 29 4.21 -18.56 -17.04
N HIS A 30 3.21 -18.43 -17.92
CA HIS A 30 3.42 -17.89 -19.25
C HIS A 30 3.74 -16.39 -19.24
N GLU A 31 2.99 -15.60 -18.47
CA GLU A 31 3.22 -14.16 -18.32
C GLU A 31 4.58 -13.84 -17.70
N ILE A 32 5.03 -14.67 -16.74
CA ILE A 32 6.36 -14.53 -16.12
C ILE A 32 7.48 -14.63 -17.19
N LYS A 33 7.34 -15.53 -18.16
CA LYS A 33 8.31 -15.66 -19.26
C LYS A 33 8.32 -14.47 -20.23
N CYS A 34 7.25 -13.69 -20.24
CA CYS A 34 7.09 -12.52 -21.09
C CYS A 34 7.58 -11.23 -20.41
N ILE A 35 8.05 -11.29 -19.16
CA ILE A 35 8.62 -10.11 -18.49
C ILE A 35 9.87 -9.65 -19.25
N PRO A 36 9.95 -8.37 -19.64
CA PRO A 36 11.12 -7.84 -20.32
C PRO A 36 12.39 -7.98 -19.46
N GLN A 37 13.51 -8.33 -20.07
CA GLN A 37 14.77 -8.60 -19.37
C GLN A 37 15.40 -7.35 -18.74
N ASP A 38 15.05 -6.18 -19.22
CA ASP A 38 15.49 -4.88 -18.70
C ASP A 38 14.71 -4.40 -17.48
N ARG A 39 13.61 -5.10 -17.11
CA ARG A 39 12.80 -4.74 -15.96
C ARG A 39 13.36 -5.35 -14.68
N ALA A 40 13.51 -4.50 -13.66
CA ALA A 40 13.88 -4.95 -12.33
C ALA A 40 12.74 -5.72 -11.67
N ILE A 41 13.07 -6.78 -10.95
CA ILE A 41 12.11 -7.53 -10.14
C ILE A 41 12.44 -7.27 -8.67
N ALA A 42 11.55 -6.56 -8.00
CA ALA A 42 11.70 -6.28 -6.58
C ALA A 42 11.22 -7.46 -5.73
N HIS A 43 11.76 -7.57 -4.52
CA HIS A 43 11.35 -8.62 -3.58
C HIS A 43 10.36 -8.07 -2.57
N ALA A 44 9.23 -8.76 -2.42
CA ALA A 44 8.26 -8.47 -1.38
C ALA A 44 8.81 -8.86 0.00
N ARG A 45 8.58 -7.99 0.97
CA ARG A 45 8.83 -8.25 2.39
C ARG A 45 7.52 -8.23 3.13
N ILE A 46 7.31 -9.24 3.97
CA ILE A 46 6.15 -9.32 4.84
C ILE A 46 6.55 -8.80 6.21
N VAL A 47 5.83 -7.78 6.66
CA VAL A 47 5.97 -7.22 8.00
C VAL A 47 4.73 -7.61 8.80
N VAL A 48 4.94 -8.30 9.90
CA VAL A 48 3.88 -8.68 10.83
C VAL A 48 3.96 -7.77 12.06
N ASP A 49 2.84 -7.19 12.41
CA ASP A 49 2.70 -6.28 13.54
C ASP A 49 1.56 -6.75 14.44
N PHE A 50 1.73 -6.62 15.74
CA PHE A 50 0.72 -6.96 16.75
C PHE A 50 0.29 -5.71 17.51
N ARG A 51 -1.00 -5.35 17.40
CA ARG A 51 -1.57 -4.15 18.02
C ARG A 51 -2.73 -4.52 18.93
N PRO A 52 -2.46 -4.84 20.20
CA PRO A 52 -3.46 -5.38 21.13
C PRO A 52 -4.64 -4.43 21.40
N GLN A 53 -4.48 -3.12 21.12
CA GLN A 53 -5.54 -2.12 21.33
C GLN A 53 -6.56 -2.03 20.18
N LYS A 54 -6.41 -2.84 19.11
CA LYS A 54 -7.31 -2.85 17.96
C LYS A 54 -8.18 -4.12 17.96
N ASP A 55 -9.39 -4.00 17.43
CA ASP A 55 -10.33 -5.13 17.27
C ASP A 55 -9.70 -6.29 16.46
N ASP A 56 -8.88 -5.97 15.45
CA ASP A 56 -8.04 -6.92 14.74
C ASP A 56 -6.57 -6.66 15.11
N PRO A 57 -6.03 -7.37 16.11
CA PRO A 57 -4.70 -7.09 16.62
C PRO A 57 -3.58 -7.50 15.68
N ASN A 58 -3.83 -8.48 14.81
CA ASN A 58 -2.82 -8.99 13.89
C ASN A 58 -2.84 -8.21 12.58
N ARG A 59 -1.77 -7.48 12.31
CA ARG A 59 -1.60 -6.76 11.06
C ARG A 59 -0.48 -7.36 10.23
N VAL A 60 -0.75 -7.57 8.96
CA VAL A 60 0.25 -7.87 7.94
C VAL A 60 0.37 -6.69 7.00
N ARG A 61 1.58 -6.38 6.59
CA ARG A 61 1.89 -5.41 5.54
C ARG A 61 2.84 -6.07 4.54
N ILE A 62 2.60 -5.79 3.27
CA ILE A 62 3.52 -6.17 2.20
C ILE A 62 4.25 -4.91 1.78
N THR A 63 5.57 -4.94 1.86
CA THR A 63 6.44 -3.85 1.44
C THR A 63 7.37 -4.31 0.33
N VAL A 64 7.73 -3.40 -0.55
CA VAL A 64 8.62 -3.66 -1.67
C VAL A 64 9.81 -2.71 -1.58
N GLY A 65 11.00 -3.19 -1.94
CA GLY A 65 12.21 -2.36 -1.96
C GLY A 65 12.13 -1.31 -3.08
N GLY A 66 11.88 -0.06 -2.72
CA GLY A 66 11.75 1.06 -3.67
C GLY A 66 13.04 1.40 -4.43
N ASN A 67 14.18 0.91 -3.99
CA ASN A 67 15.48 1.14 -4.64
C ASN A 67 15.64 0.44 -6.01
N LEU A 68 14.76 -0.50 -6.32
CA LEU A 68 14.74 -1.22 -7.61
C LEU A 68 13.65 -0.70 -8.56
N ILE A 69 12.82 0.20 -8.09
CA ILE A 69 11.73 0.78 -8.89
C ILE A 69 12.32 1.94 -9.68
N GLY A 70 12.34 1.80 -10.99
CA GLY A 70 12.86 2.81 -11.92
C GLY A 70 11.84 3.91 -12.20
N THR A 71 11.44 4.69 -11.19
CA THR A 71 10.59 5.86 -11.42
C THR A 71 11.46 7.09 -11.70
N PRO A 72 11.27 7.76 -12.84
CA PRO A 72 12.01 8.99 -13.18
C PRO A 72 11.51 10.20 -12.40
N GLU A 73 10.44 10.08 -11.64
CA GLU A 73 9.80 11.18 -10.94
C GLU A 73 10.17 11.21 -9.45
N GLU A 74 10.27 12.41 -8.90
CA GLU A 74 10.45 12.59 -7.46
C GLU A 74 9.15 12.23 -6.74
N LEU A 75 9.09 11.04 -6.15
CA LEU A 75 7.93 10.50 -5.44
C LEU A 75 7.81 11.01 -4.00
N THR A 76 8.69 11.92 -3.59
CA THR A 76 8.69 12.46 -2.22
C THR A 76 7.60 13.52 -2.03
N THR A 77 6.63 13.21 -1.21
CA THR A 77 5.69 14.21 -0.71
C THR A 77 6.20 14.78 0.60
N ARG A 78 6.41 16.10 0.66
CA ARG A 78 6.78 16.76 1.91
C ARG A 78 5.63 16.68 2.89
N THR A 79 5.88 16.11 4.06
CA THR A 79 4.98 16.22 5.22
C THR A 79 5.04 17.64 5.78
N ALA A 80 3.90 18.17 6.22
CA ALA A 80 3.86 19.45 6.91
C ALA A 80 4.75 19.38 8.15
N ASP A 81 5.66 20.35 8.28
CA ASP A 81 6.50 20.48 9.45
C ASP A 81 5.68 20.97 10.67
N LEU A 82 6.30 20.85 11.84
CA LEU A 82 5.63 21.25 13.09
C LEU A 82 5.30 22.75 13.12
N THR A 83 6.11 23.58 12.49
CA THR A 83 5.90 25.04 12.43
C THR A 83 4.68 25.37 11.59
N THR A 84 4.56 24.78 10.41
CA THR A 84 3.39 24.91 9.53
C THR A 84 2.12 24.46 10.25
N SER A 85 2.17 23.33 10.94
CA SER A 85 1.02 22.84 11.72
C SER A 85 0.62 23.80 12.84
N LYS A 86 1.59 24.35 13.58
CA LYS A 86 1.32 25.33 14.64
C LYS A 86 0.75 26.63 14.09
N LEU A 87 1.26 27.11 12.95
CA LEU A 87 0.73 28.32 12.29
C LEU A 87 -0.72 28.14 11.85
N LEU A 88 -1.05 26.97 11.27
CA LEU A 88 -2.43 26.64 10.89
C LEU A 88 -3.36 26.63 12.10
N TRP A 89 -2.96 25.98 13.19
CA TRP A 89 -3.74 25.96 14.43
C TRP A 89 -3.91 27.35 15.01
N ASN A 90 -2.86 28.13 15.09
CA ASN A 90 -2.90 29.51 15.63
C ASN A 90 -3.83 30.39 14.79
N SER A 91 -3.72 30.33 13.46
CA SER A 91 -4.60 31.06 12.54
C SER A 91 -6.08 30.67 12.75
N THR A 92 -6.36 29.37 12.89
CA THR A 92 -7.73 28.88 13.09
C THR A 92 -8.31 29.40 14.41
N ILE A 93 -7.53 29.34 15.50
CA ILE A 93 -7.99 29.80 16.83
C ILE A 93 -8.17 31.32 16.87
N SER A 94 -7.33 32.07 16.16
CA SER A 94 -7.34 33.54 16.15
C SER A 94 -8.37 34.17 15.20
N THR A 95 -8.99 33.37 14.34
CA THR A 95 -9.95 33.88 13.34
C THR A 95 -11.38 33.52 13.75
N PRO A 96 -12.24 34.49 14.07
CA PRO A 96 -13.62 34.22 14.42
C PRO A 96 -14.37 33.44 13.33
N GLY A 97 -15.03 32.34 13.70
CA GLY A 97 -15.79 31.49 12.78
C GLY A 97 -14.95 30.53 11.93
N ALA A 98 -13.62 30.57 12.02
CA ALA A 98 -12.77 29.61 11.33
C ALA A 98 -12.97 28.17 11.89
N ARG A 99 -12.89 27.20 10.98
CA ARG A 99 -12.97 25.77 11.33
C ARG A 99 -11.75 25.06 10.73
N CYS A 100 -11.16 24.14 11.47
CA CYS A 100 -10.12 23.24 10.99
C CYS A 100 -10.71 21.84 10.82
N THR A 101 -10.43 21.23 9.69
CA THR A 101 -10.81 19.83 9.41
C THR A 101 -9.57 19.06 9.02
N ALA A 102 -9.42 17.89 9.60
CA ALA A 102 -8.41 16.92 9.19
C ALA A 102 -9.10 15.68 8.62
N ALA A 103 -8.58 15.16 7.54
CA ALA A 103 -9.07 13.93 6.91
C ALA A 103 -7.92 13.02 6.54
N ASP A 104 -8.11 11.73 6.74
CA ASP A 104 -7.21 10.68 6.27
C ASP A 104 -7.91 9.92 5.13
N ALA A 105 -7.30 9.92 3.95
CA ALA A 105 -7.86 9.24 2.79
C ALA A 105 -7.45 7.76 2.81
N LYS A 106 -8.44 6.89 3.02
CA LYS A 106 -8.23 5.45 3.00
C LYS A 106 -7.71 5.02 1.62
N ASP A 107 -6.65 4.21 1.62
CA ASP A 107 -6.08 3.59 0.42
C ASP A 107 -5.70 4.59 -0.70
N PHE A 108 -5.37 5.85 -0.33
CA PHE A 108 -5.14 6.94 -1.27
C PHE A 108 -4.16 6.57 -2.40
N TYR A 109 -3.01 6.00 -2.05
CA TYR A 109 -2.00 5.61 -3.04
C TYR A 109 -2.40 4.39 -3.87
N LEU A 110 -3.22 3.49 -3.33
CA LEU A 110 -3.67 2.29 -4.04
C LEU A 110 -4.70 2.60 -5.13
N ASN A 111 -5.33 3.77 -5.05
CA ASN A 111 -6.30 4.24 -6.05
C ASN A 111 -5.65 5.04 -7.19
N THR A 112 -4.33 5.22 -7.15
CA THR A 112 -3.58 5.92 -8.20
C THR A 112 -2.85 4.88 -9.06
N PRO A 113 -3.27 4.66 -10.33
CA PRO A 113 -2.62 3.69 -11.18
C PRO A 113 -1.20 4.13 -11.54
N LEU A 114 -0.28 3.18 -11.59
CA LEU A 114 1.05 3.39 -12.13
C LEU A 114 1.00 3.50 -13.66
N HIS A 115 1.81 4.36 -14.26
CA HIS A 115 1.94 4.46 -15.72
C HIS A 115 2.44 3.13 -16.32
N HIS A 116 3.32 2.45 -15.60
CA HIS A 116 3.84 1.14 -15.99
C HIS A 116 3.78 0.20 -14.79
N PRO A 117 3.38 -1.07 -15.00
CA PRO A 117 3.39 -2.04 -13.92
C PRO A 117 4.82 -2.33 -13.45
N GLU A 118 4.98 -2.48 -12.15
CA GLU A 118 6.22 -2.90 -11.53
C GLU A 118 6.13 -4.38 -11.13
N TYR A 119 7.25 -5.09 -11.25
CA TYR A 119 7.27 -6.53 -10.98
C TYR A 119 7.79 -6.82 -9.59
N MET A 120 7.05 -7.66 -8.88
CA MET A 120 7.38 -8.05 -7.53
C MET A 120 7.40 -9.58 -7.41
N GLN A 121 8.41 -10.11 -6.77
CA GLN A 121 8.51 -11.54 -6.46
C GLN A 121 8.22 -11.80 -4.99
N MET A 122 7.41 -12.81 -4.73
CA MET A 122 7.11 -13.34 -3.41
C MET A 122 7.21 -14.87 -3.42
N ALA A 123 7.70 -15.46 -2.33
CA ALA A 123 7.72 -16.91 -2.21
C ALA A 123 6.28 -17.46 -2.17
N ILE A 124 5.97 -18.41 -3.04
CA ILE A 124 4.60 -18.95 -3.21
C ILE A 124 4.01 -19.50 -1.90
N LYS A 125 4.85 -20.11 -1.04
CA LYS A 125 4.45 -20.62 0.28
C LYS A 125 3.90 -19.54 1.25
N LEU A 126 4.11 -18.27 0.93
CA LEU A 126 3.62 -17.14 1.71
C LEU A 126 2.27 -16.63 1.19
N ILE A 127 1.84 -17.10 0.03
CA ILE A 127 0.56 -16.73 -0.56
C ILE A 127 -0.47 -17.78 -0.17
N PRO A 128 -1.53 -17.42 0.56
CA PRO A 128 -2.61 -18.34 0.89
C PRO A 128 -3.28 -18.91 -0.36
N GLU A 129 -3.63 -20.18 -0.34
CA GLU A 129 -4.29 -20.85 -1.48
C GLU A 129 -5.61 -20.17 -1.86
N GLU A 130 -6.33 -19.65 -0.88
CA GLU A 130 -7.61 -18.94 -1.04
C GLU A 130 -7.48 -17.64 -1.87
N ILE A 131 -6.26 -17.18 -2.11
CA ILE A 131 -6.00 -15.95 -2.87
C ILE A 131 -5.58 -16.26 -4.32
N ILE A 132 -5.08 -17.47 -4.59
CA ILE A 132 -4.54 -17.86 -5.91
C ILE A 132 -5.64 -18.44 -6.82
N GLN A 133 -6.80 -18.76 -6.26
CA GLN A 133 -7.91 -19.40 -6.99
C GLN A 133 -8.57 -18.52 -8.05
#